data_3b426781033edfdd1dfc8b079edc04c7
#
_entry.id   3b426781033edfdd1dfc8b079edc04c7
#
_cell.length_a   1.000
_cell.length_b   1.000
_cell.length_c   1.000
_cell.angle_alpha   90.00
_cell.angle_beta   90.00
_cell.angle_gamma   90.00
#
_symmetry.space_group_name_H-M   'P 1'
#
loop_
_entity.id
_entity.type
_entity.pdbx_description
1 polymer ?
#
loop_
_entity_poly.entity_id
_entity_poly.type
_entity_poly.pdbx_seq_one_letter_code
_entity_poly.pdbx_strand_id
1 'polypeptide(L)'
;QRLYRFDLMSEQYEYIEPFEHRGGGIIAPPVNIPECNICVCWDSINGGIAGIDTSNNSLKISWKIDSLRPTMQPVVFPESKELVINSFENNDDHLVVIDLSSGEILSKVALNSPLANGMFLTPGLKNDIFYCSTRTFARVSWK
;
A
#
# COMPACT_ATOMS: atom_id res chain seq x y z
N GLN A 1 -12.40 -8.32 3.06
CA GLN A 1 -11.61 -8.67 1.87
C GLN A 1 -10.73 -9.87 2.20
N ARG A 2 -10.61 -10.82 1.25
CA ARG A 2 -9.80 -12.04 1.40
C ARG A 2 -8.61 -11.99 0.48
N LEU A 3 -7.42 -12.28 1.00
CA LEU A 3 -6.25 -12.63 0.23
C LEU A 3 -6.11 -14.15 0.20
N TYR A 4 -6.11 -14.72 -1.00
CA TYR A 4 -5.96 -16.16 -1.22
C TYR A 4 -4.55 -16.48 -1.70
N ARG A 5 -4.04 -17.63 -1.26
CA ARG A 5 -2.91 -18.30 -1.88
C ARG A 5 -3.39 -19.68 -2.35
N PHE A 6 -3.16 -19.97 -3.62
CA PHE A 6 -3.44 -21.26 -4.23
C PHE A 6 -2.14 -21.99 -4.54
N ASP A 7 -2.09 -23.26 -4.21
CA ASP A 7 -1.06 -24.16 -4.68
C ASP A 7 -1.64 -24.93 -5.88
N LEU A 8 -1.12 -24.65 -7.06
CA LEU A 8 -1.61 -25.24 -8.31
C LEU A 8 -1.26 -26.72 -8.46
N MET A 9 -0.29 -27.23 -7.70
CA MET A 9 0.14 -28.64 -7.78
C MET A 9 -0.70 -29.54 -6.88
N SER A 10 -1.05 -29.06 -5.69
CA SER A 10 -1.86 -29.79 -4.73
C SER A 10 -3.35 -29.43 -4.79
N GLU A 11 -3.73 -28.42 -5.57
CA GLU A 11 -5.07 -27.86 -5.66
C GLU A 11 -5.61 -27.34 -4.31
N GLN A 12 -4.72 -27.12 -3.34
CA GLN A 12 -5.07 -26.58 -2.03
C GLN A 12 -5.00 -25.06 -2.03
N TYR A 13 -5.75 -24.47 -1.11
CA TYR A 13 -5.69 -23.03 -0.90
C TYR A 13 -5.79 -22.68 0.58
N GLU A 14 -5.29 -21.53 0.92
CA GLU A 14 -5.52 -20.84 2.19
C GLU A 14 -5.94 -19.40 1.94
N TYR A 15 -6.53 -18.76 2.91
CA TYR A 15 -6.81 -17.32 2.84
C TYR A 15 -6.71 -16.66 4.21
N ILE A 16 -6.50 -15.36 4.17
CA ILE A 16 -6.61 -14.48 5.34
C ILE A 16 -7.54 -13.31 5.01
N GLU A 17 -8.08 -12.68 6.04
CA GLU A 17 -8.93 -11.49 5.94
C GLU A 17 -8.22 -10.30 6.60
N PRO A 18 -7.34 -9.56 5.86
CA PRO A 18 -6.61 -8.44 6.42
C PRO A 18 -7.52 -7.31 6.90
N PHE A 19 -8.68 -7.14 6.26
CA PHE A 19 -9.63 -6.07 6.56
C PHE A 19 -11.03 -6.60 6.76
N GLU A 20 -11.79 -5.96 7.66
CA GLU A 20 -13.22 -6.24 7.82
C GLU A 20 -13.96 -6.00 6.51
N HIS A 21 -14.90 -6.89 6.22
CA HIS A 21 -15.77 -6.70 5.07
C HIS A 21 -16.86 -5.66 5.39
N ARG A 22 -16.70 -4.46 4.83
CA ARG A 22 -17.66 -3.37 5.01
C ARG A 22 -18.53 -3.10 3.78
N GLY A 23 -18.47 -4.00 2.80
CA GLY A 23 -19.21 -3.88 1.54
C GLY A 23 -18.59 -2.94 0.52
N GLY A 24 -18.93 -3.16 -0.74
CA GLY A 24 -18.69 -2.24 -1.85
C GLY A 24 -17.27 -2.17 -2.41
N GLY A 25 -17.18 -2.00 -3.69
CA GLY A 25 -16.01 -1.50 -4.39
C GLY A 25 -15.08 -2.52 -5.03
N ILE A 26 -14.24 -1.99 -5.88
CA ILE A 26 -13.20 -2.76 -6.57
C ILE A 26 -12.04 -2.97 -5.60
N ILE A 27 -11.67 -4.22 -5.39
CA ILE A 27 -10.48 -4.58 -4.62
C ILE A 27 -9.26 -4.21 -5.45
N ALA A 28 -8.36 -3.43 -4.86
CA ALA A 28 -7.08 -3.13 -5.47
C ALA A 28 -6.18 -4.39 -5.44
N PRO A 29 -5.43 -4.67 -6.53
CA PRO A 29 -4.54 -5.83 -6.57
C PRO A 29 -3.43 -5.69 -5.52
N PRO A 30 -3.05 -6.78 -4.83
CA PRO A 30 -1.93 -6.74 -3.90
C PRO A 30 -0.61 -6.53 -4.64
N VAL A 31 0.37 -5.97 -3.94
CA VAL A 31 1.75 -5.82 -4.44
C VAL A 31 2.62 -6.86 -3.75
N ASN A 32 3.13 -7.80 -4.51
CA ASN A 32 4.07 -8.79 -3.99
C ASN A 32 5.52 -8.29 -4.13
N ILE A 33 6.30 -8.42 -3.05
CA ILE A 33 7.69 -7.99 -2.95
C ILE A 33 8.52 -9.22 -2.51
N PRO A 34 8.90 -10.08 -3.45
CA PRO A 34 9.58 -11.34 -3.14
C PRO A 34 10.90 -11.14 -2.38
N GLU A 35 11.64 -10.07 -2.69
CA GLU A 35 12.92 -9.75 -2.08
C GLU A 35 12.81 -9.48 -0.57
N CYS A 36 11.62 -9.07 -0.12
CA CYS A 36 11.32 -8.80 1.28
C CYS A 36 10.45 -9.88 1.93
N ASN A 37 10.00 -10.88 1.18
CA ASN A 37 8.99 -11.86 1.60
C ASN A 37 7.71 -11.20 2.15
N ILE A 38 7.29 -10.11 1.54
CA ILE A 38 6.10 -9.34 1.94
C ILE A 38 5.17 -9.19 0.73
N CYS A 39 3.89 -9.40 0.98
CA CYS A 39 2.82 -9.01 0.07
C CYS A 39 2.00 -7.90 0.72
N VAL A 40 1.87 -6.75 0.07
CA VAL A 40 1.13 -5.60 0.58
C VAL A 40 -0.28 -5.61 0.04
N CYS A 41 -1.26 -5.54 0.93
CA CYS A 41 -2.68 -5.41 0.63
C CYS A 41 -3.21 -4.09 1.17
N TRP A 42 -4.17 -3.47 0.48
CA TRP A 42 -4.85 -2.27 0.98
C TRP A 42 -6.31 -2.24 0.57
N ASP A 43 -7.12 -1.53 1.34
CA ASP A 43 -8.52 -1.26 1.02
C ASP A 43 -8.66 0.18 0.52
N SER A 44 -8.81 0.33 -0.78
CA SER A 44 -8.92 1.65 -1.42
C SER A 44 -10.23 2.38 -1.14
N ILE A 45 -11.20 1.73 -0.53
CA ILE A 45 -12.54 2.28 -0.27
C ILE A 45 -12.73 2.58 1.21
N ASN A 46 -12.50 1.59 2.06
CA ASN A 46 -12.72 1.74 3.49
C ASN A 46 -11.46 2.20 4.23
N GLY A 47 -10.31 2.12 3.58
CA GLY A 47 -9.01 2.41 4.16
C GLY A 47 -8.37 1.21 4.83
N GLY A 48 -7.14 1.39 5.22
CA GLY A 48 -6.28 0.35 5.78
C GLY A 48 -5.27 -0.20 4.78
N ILE A 49 -4.12 -0.57 5.31
CA ILE A 49 -3.02 -1.22 4.58
C ILE A 49 -2.38 -2.26 5.49
N ALA A 50 -1.95 -3.37 4.92
CA ALA A 50 -1.33 -4.47 5.67
C ALA A 50 -0.20 -5.11 4.89
N GLY A 51 0.87 -5.46 5.57
CA GLY A 51 1.94 -6.33 5.09
C GLY A 51 1.69 -7.76 5.53
N ILE A 52 1.74 -8.67 4.56
CA ILE A 52 1.52 -10.09 4.74
C ILE A 52 2.84 -10.81 4.55
N ASP A 53 3.28 -11.54 5.55
CA ASP A 53 4.46 -12.40 5.47
C ASP A 53 4.18 -13.56 4.50
N THR A 54 5.07 -13.72 3.52
CA THR A 54 5.03 -14.78 2.51
C THR A 54 6.24 -15.72 2.59
N SER A 55 7.08 -15.57 3.62
CA SER A 55 8.32 -16.35 3.77
C SER A 55 8.07 -17.84 4.01
N ASN A 56 6.95 -18.18 4.59
CA ASN A 56 6.56 -19.53 4.94
C ASN A 56 5.40 -20.02 4.05
N ASN A 57 5.11 -21.31 4.14
CA ASN A 57 3.98 -21.90 3.44
C ASN A 57 2.61 -21.51 4.06
N SER A 58 2.51 -20.39 4.78
CA SER A 58 1.26 -19.87 5.34
C SER A 58 1.22 -18.36 5.26
N LEU A 59 0.05 -17.80 4.99
CA LEU A 59 -0.19 -16.37 4.99
C LEU A 59 -0.35 -15.87 6.43
N LYS A 60 0.40 -14.83 6.81
CA LYS A 60 0.33 -14.22 8.13
C LYS A 60 0.43 -12.71 8.03
N ILE A 61 -0.44 -11.99 8.73
CA ILE A 61 -0.32 -10.53 8.85
C ILE A 61 0.93 -10.21 9.69
N SER A 62 1.90 -9.55 9.07
CA SER A 62 3.10 -9.03 9.74
C SER A 62 2.80 -7.73 10.46
N TRP A 63 2.14 -6.82 9.77
CA TRP A 63 1.75 -5.53 10.30
C TRP A 63 0.47 -5.02 9.61
N LYS A 64 -0.20 -4.07 10.27
CA LYS A 64 -1.42 -3.47 9.77
C LYS A 64 -1.57 -2.03 10.26
N ILE A 65 -2.05 -1.15 9.39
CA ILE A 65 -2.32 0.26 9.71
C ILE A 65 -3.74 0.59 9.23
N ASP A 66 -4.67 0.69 10.15
CA ASP A 66 -6.09 0.96 9.84
C ASP A 66 -6.40 2.45 9.64
N SER A 67 -5.51 3.34 10.07
CA SER A 67 -5.73 4.79 10.02
C SER A 67 -5.46 5.42 8.66
N LEU A 68 -4.75 4.74 7.77
CA LEU A 68 -4.42 5.25 6.44
C LEU A 68 -5.57 5.03 5.43
N ARG A 69 -5.64 5.90 4.45
CA ARG A 69 -6.67 5.88 3.39
C ARG A 69 -6.02 5.86 2.01
N PRO A 70 -5.32 4.76 1.65
CA PRO A 70 -4.67 4.65 0.35
C PRO A 70 -5.72 4.54 -0.75
N THR A 71 -5.59 5.32 -1.80
CA THR A 71 -6.49 5.29 -2.96
C THR A 71 -5.78 4.89 -4.25
N MET A 72 -4.45 4.93 -4.24
CA MET A 72 -3.59 4.58 -5.36
C MET A 72 -2.80 3.30 -5.07
N GLN A 73 -2.29 2.69 -6.13
CA GLN A 73 -1.35 1.59 -5.99
C GLN A 73 -0.07 2.06 -5.31
N PRO A 74 0.38 1.36 -4.27
CA PRO A 74 1.65 1.64 -3.60
C PRO A 74 2.84 1.52 -4.54
N VAL A 75 3.87 2.33 -4.29
CA VAL A 75 5.19 2.23 -4.93
C VAL A 75 6.18 1.68 -3.93
N VAL A 76 6.93 0.68 -4.36
CA VAL A 76 7.91 -0.01 -3.51
C VAL A 76 9.32 0.38 -3.92
N PHE A 77 10.17 0.60 -2.93
CA PHE A 77 11.61 0.78 -3.04
C PHE A 77 12.30 -0.39 -2.31
N PRO A 78 12.55 -1.53 -2.99
CA PRO A 78 13.03 -2.74 -2.32
C PRO A 78 14.41 -2.56 -1.69
N GLU A 79 15.30 -1.80 -2.31
CA GLU A 79 16.67 -1.57 -1.82
C GLU A 79 16.68 -0.85 -0.46
N SER A 80 15.80 0.13 -0.27
CA SER A 80 15.66 0.84 1.01
C SER A 80 14.62 0.22 1.94
N LYS A 81 13.92 -0.82 1.48
CA LYS A 81 12.79 -1.47 2.18
C LYS A 81 11.69 -0.48 2.55
N GLU A 82 11.40 0.43 1.65
CA GLU A 82 10.38 1.45 1.84
C GLU A 82 9.19 1.25 0.91
N LEU A 83 8.03 1.56 1.42
CA LEU A 83 6.76 1.62 0.68
C LEU A 83 6.24 3.04 0.71
N VAL A 84 5.88 3.57 -0.44
CA VAL A 84 5.24 4.89 -0.53
C VAL A 84 3.81 4.74 -0.99
N ILE A 85 2.90 5.33 -0.23
CA ILE A 85 1.46 5.37 -0.53
C ILE A 85 0.96 6.80 -0.48
N ASN A 86 -0.18 7.05 -1.12
CA ASN A 86 -0.99 8.20 -0.76
C ASN A 86 -1.94 7.84 0.38
N SER A 87 -2.33 8.83 1.17
CA SER A 87 -3.42 8.71 2.15
C SER A 87 -4.30 9.94 2.08
N PHE A 88 -5.56 9.77 1.73
CA PHE A 88 -6.52 10.88 1.63
C PHE A 88 -7.17 11.14 2.99
N GLU A 89 -6.88 12.30 3.56
CA GLU A 89 -7.34 12.70 4.88
C GLU A 89 -7.67 14.21 4.91
N ASN A 90 -8.73 14.57 5.61
CA ASN A 90 -9.11 15.98 5.81
C ASN A 90 -9.19 16.78 4.49
N ASN A 91 -9.72 16.15 3.44
CA ASN A 91 -9.85 16.73 2.10
C ASN A 91 -8.51 17.12 1.44
N ASP A 92 -7.42 16.46 1.83
CA ASP A 92 -6.09 16.60 1.23
C ASP A 92 -5.43 15.24 1.07
N ASP A 93 -4.58 15.10 0.05
CA ASP A 93 -3.72 13.94 -0.09
C ASP A 93 -2.42 14.13 0.68
N HIS A 94 -1.98 13.05 1.30
CA HIS A 94 -0.70 12.96 1.95
C HIS A 94 0.13 11.89 1.26
N LEU A 95 1.44 12.09 1.13
CA LEU A 95 2.36 11.00 0.88
C LEU A 95 2.89 10.45 2.20
N VAL A 96 2.89 9.13 2.29
CA VAL A 96 3.32 8.40 3.49
C VAL A 96 4.38 7.40 3.08
N VAL A 97 5.53 7.45 3.75
CA VAL A 97 6.61 6.47 3.61
C VAL A 97 6.54 5.51 4.78
N ILE A 98 6.52 4.22 4.48
CA ILE A 98 6.35 3.13 5.46
C ILE A 98 7.53 2.17 5.34
N ASP A 99 8.09 1.73 6.46
CA ASP A 99 9.02 0.61 6.49
C ASP A 99 8.29 -0.70 6.15
N LEU A 100 8.75 -1.40 5.13
CA LEU A 100 8.14 -2.63 4.64
C LEU A 100 8.12 -3.77 5.67
N SER A 101 9.12 -3.82 6.53
CA SER A 101 9.30 -4.93 7.47
C SER A 101 8.43 -4.78 8.71
N SER A 102 8.30 -3.55 9.21
CA SER A 102 7.62 -3.26 10.49
C SER A 102 6.25 -2.61 10.33
N GLY A 103 5.98 -1.97 9.19
CA GLY A 103 4.81 -1.11 9.02
C GLY A 103 4.94 0.26 9.71
N GLU A 104 6.12 0.62 10.21
CA GLU A 104 6.35 1.92 10.83
C GLU A 104 6.22 3.04 9.81
N ILE A 105 5.48 4.10 10.15
CA ILE A 105 5.40 5.31 9.33
C ILE A 105 6.66 6.12 9.54
N LEU A 106 7.54 6.14 8.54
CA LEU A 106 8.82 6.84 8.56
C LEU A 106 8.66 8.34 8.26
N SER A 107 7.71 8.68 7.40
CA SER A 107 7.44 10.07 7.01
C SER A 107 6.03 10.22 6.50
N LYS A 108 5.46 11.42 6.70
CA LYS A 108 4.16 11.81 6.16
C LYS A 108 4.16 13.29 5.84
N VAL A 109 3.72 13.65 4.63
CA VAL A 109 3.66 15.04 4.16
C VAL A 109 2.36 15.32 3.43
N ALA A 110 1.71 16.44 3.74
CA ALA A 110 0.54 16.94 3.03
C ALA A 110 0.96 17.53 1.68
N LEU A 111 0.18 17.26 0.64
CA LEU A 111 0.46 17.71 -0.72
C LEU A 111 -0.30 19.00 -1.10
N ASN A 112 -1.18 19.48 -0.22
CA ASN A 112 -2.09 20.59 -0.51
C ASN A 112 -2.88 20.37 -1.80
N SER A 113 -3.36 19.15 -1.97
CA SER A 113 -4.08 18.70 -3.16
C SER A 113 -5.52 18.31 -2.81
N PRO A 114 -6.41 19.31 -2.64
CA PRO A 114 -7.80 19.07 -2.26
C PRO A 114 -8.55 18.37 -3.40
N LEU A 115 -9.53 17.56 -3.03
CA LEU A 115 -10.33 16.77 -3.98
C LEU A 115 -9.48 15.85 -4.87
N ALA A 116 -8.37 15.42 -4.34
CA ALA A 116 -7.50 14.51 -5.06
C ALA A 116 -8.13 13.11 -5.10
N ASN A 117 -8.79 12.82 -6.18
CA ASN A 117 -8.77 11.45 -6.65
C ASN A 117 -7.36 11.22 -7.19
N GLY A 118 -6.45 10.80 -6.33
CA GLY A 118 -5.13 10.43 -6.74
C GLY A 118 -5.20 9.42 -7.86
N MET A 119 -4.48 9.69 -8.94
CA MET A 119 -4.52 8.83 -10.11
C MET A 119 -3.31 7.92 -10.16
N PHE A 120 -2.12 8.47 -9.90
CA PHE A 120 -0.88 7.73 -10.04
C PHE A 120 0.21 8.20 -9.09
N LEU A 121 0.95 7.21 -8.57
CA LEU A 121 2.27 7.38 -8.01
C LEU A 121 3.27 6.73 -8.96
N THR A 122 4.38 7.38 -9.24
CA THR A 122 5.42 6.85 -10.12
C THR A 122 6.78 7.07 -9.47
N PRO A 123 7.63 6.03 -9.37
CA PRO A 123 8.95 6.18 -8.80
C PRO A 123 9.81 7.14 -9.62
N GLY A 124 10.62 7.94 -8.94
CA GLY A 124 11.67 8.76 -9.54
C GLY A 124 13.00 8.03 -9.63
N LEU A 125 14.09 8.80 -9.64
CA LEU A 125 15.45 8.24 -9.87
C LEU A 125 16.12 7.71 -8.59
N LYS A 126 15.66 8.14 -7.42
CA LYS A 126 16.19 7.74 -6.11
C LYS A 126 15.03 7.71 -5.12
N ASN A 127 15.26 8.21 -3.89
CA ASN A 127 14.21 8.37 -2.88
C ASN A 127 13.30 9.56 -3.23
N ASP A 128 12.67 9.48 -4.40
CA ASP A 128 11.68 10.45 -4.85
C ASP A 128 10.54 9.78 -5.60
N ILE A 129 9.41 10.44 -5.64
CA ILE A 129 8.21 9.97 -6.30
C ILE A 129 7.51 11.12 -7.02
N PHE A 130 6.93 10.81 -8.14
CA PHE A 130 6.00 11.72 -8.82
C PHE A 130 4.58 11.35 -8.42
N TYR A 131 3.86 12.34 -7.93
CA TYR A 131 2.46 12.28 -7.60
C TYR A 131 1.65 13.00 -8.67
N CYS A 132 0.56 12.38 -9.12
CA CYS A 132 -0.36 12.98 -10.06
C CYS A 132 -1.80 12.80 -9.57
N SER A 133 -2.53 13.88 -9.50
CA SER A 133 -3.98 13.89 -9.30
C SER A 133 -4.66 14.68 -10.42
N THR A 134 -5.97 14.85 -10.32
CA THR A 134 -6.72 15.68 -11.26
C THR A 134 -6.34 17.17 -11.22
N ARG A 135 -5.66 17.63 -10.18
CA ARG A 135 -5.33 19.05 -9.95
C ARG A 135 -3.88 19.31 -9.65
N THR A 136 -3.14 18.31 -9.21
CA THR A 136 -1.78 18.51 -8.73
C THR A 136 -0.83 17.53 -9.42
N PHE A 137 0.29 18.06 -9.88
CA PHE A 137 1.47 17.28 -10.25
C PHE A 137 2.63 17.74 -9.35
N ALA A 138 3.21 16.80 -8.63
CA ALA A 138 4.29 17.11 -7.68
C ALA A 138 5.40 16.07 -7.77
N ARG A 139 6.63 16.50 -7.51
CA ARG A 139 7.76 15.63 -7.20
C ARG A 139 8.06 15.76 -5.72
N VAL A 140 8.05 14.66 -5.02
CA VAL A 140 8.33 14.61 -3.59
C VAL A 140 9.55 13.75 -3.36
N SER A 141 10.52 14.26 -2.62
CA SER A 141 11.70 13.51 -2.22
C SER A 141 11.82 13.48 -0.70
N TRP A 142 12.33 12.38 -0.18
CA TRP A 142 12.62 12.17 1.22
C TRP A 142 14.07 11.69 1.38
N LYS A 143 14.74 12.18 2.46
CA LYS A 143 16.19 12.09 2.77
C LYS A 143 17.08 13.04 1.99
#